data_8869857d6abe9a432fbe9d2099afcc46
#
_entry.id   8869857d6abe9a432fbe9d2099afcc46
#
_cell.length_a   1.000
_cell.length_b   1.000
_cell.length_c   1.000
_cell.angle_alpha   90.00
_cell.angle_beta   90.00
_cell.angle_gamma   90.00
#
_symmetry.space_group_name_H-M   'P 1'
#
loop_
_entity.id
_entity.type
_entity.pdbx_description
1 polymer ?
#
loop_
_entity_poly.entity_id
_entity_poly.type
_entity_poly.pdbx_seq_one_letter_code
_entity_poly.pdbx_strand_id
1 'polypeptide(L)'
;PQVLSSAASDVYKRQADNGPIDGYSGATALGVGAQEGISGMQANFTWSQTFLGQIPGSIGETSTLLILLSGAYMVYAKIASWRIIIATLIGMILMSSFLNLIGSETNPMFTIPWWWHLTIGSFAFGLVFMATEPVSAANTNIGRWVYGFSIGVLVILIRVINPAFPEGMMLAILFANLLAPAIDYCVTSYNTSRRMERYNS
;
A
#
# COMPACT_ATOMS: atom_id res chain seq x y z
N PRO A 1 27.44 -1.68 -2.95
CA PRO A 1 25.98 -1.49 -2.92
C PRO A 1 25.60 -0.05 -2.58
N GLN A 2 26.27 0.57 -1.60
CA GLN A 2 25.99 1.97 -1.17
C GLN A 2 26.32 3.01 -2.27
N VAL A 3 27.34 2.76 -3.09
CA VAL A 3 27.73 3.68 -4.18
C VAL A 3 26.68 3.74 -5.28
N LEU A 4 26.03 2.61 -5.59
CA LEU A 4 24.95 2.57 -6.58
C LEU A 4 23.68 3.27 -6.08
N SER A 5 23.37 3.17 -4.79
CA SER A 5 22.21 3.85 -4.20
C SER A 5 22.42 5.37 -4.13
N SER A 6 23.64 5.84 -3.84
CA SER A 6 23.96 7.27 -3.83
C SER A 6 23.95 7.86 -5.25
N ALA A 7 24.49 7.13 -6.24
CA ALA A 7 24.44 7.55 -7.64
C ALA A 7 23.00 7.64 -8.17
N ALA A 8 22.13 6.68 -7.83
CA ALA A 8 20.72 6.74 -8.18
C ALA A 8 20.03 7.93 -7.49
N SER A 9 20.33 8.18 -6.21
CA SER A 9 19.81 9.34 -5.47
C SER A 9 20.26 10.67 -6.09
N ASP A 10 21.52 10.79 -6.50
CA ASP A 10 22.04 11.99 -7.17
C ASP A 10 21.42 12.21 -8.53
N VAL A 11 21.14 11.15 -9.27
CA VAL A 11 20.42 11.23 -10.55
C VAL A 11 19.00 11.74 -10.31
N TYR A 12 18.28 11.22 -9.31
CA TYR A 12 16.94 11.68 -8.96
C TYR A 12 16.92 13.15 -8.51
N LYS A 13 17.88 13.60 -7.70
CA LYS A 13 17.97 14.99 -7.28
C LYS A 13 18.22 15.94 -8.44
N ARG A 14 19.18 15.62 -9.30
CA ARG A 14 19.49 16.43 -10.49
C ARG A 14 18.31 16.51 -11.46
N GLN A 15 17.48 15.49 -11.53
CA GLN A 15 16.28 15.47 -12.35
C GLN A 15 15.17 16.36 -11.78
N ALA A 16 15.02 16.38 -10.45
CA ALA A 16 14.06 17.27 -9.80
C ALA A 16 14.43 18.76 -9.98
N ASP A 17 15.72 19.07 -9.92
CA ASP A 17 16.23 20.46 -10.05
C ASP A 17 16.10 21.01 -11.49
N ASN A 18 16.17 20.18 -12.52
CA ASN A 18 16.14 20.61 -13.93
C ASN A 18 14.74 20.60 -14.56
N GLY A 19 13.69 20.23 -13.82
CA GLY A 19 12.33 20.08 -14.34
C GLY A 19 12.17 18.90 -15.31
N PRO A 20 10.95 18.61 -15.76
CA PRO A 20 10.71 17.52 -16.69
C PRO A 20 11.29 17.87 -18.06
N ILE A 21 12.35 17.19 -18.45
CA ILE A 21 12.80 17.15 -19.83
C ILE A 21 11.87 16.19 -20.58
N ASP A 22 11.50 16.52 -21.82
CA ASP A 22 10.62 15.71 -22.65
C ASP A 22 10.95 14.21 -22.59
N GLY A 23 9.97 13.40 -22.14
CA GLY A 23 10.11 11.95 -21.97
C GLY A 23 10.79 11.50 -20.69
N TYR A 24 10.97 12.37 -19.71
CA TYR A 24 11.65 12.06 -18.45
C TYR A 24 10.68 12.02 -17.25
N SER A 25 10.79 10.97 -16.42
CA SER A 25 10.05 10.91 -15.16
C SER A 25 10.81 11.62 -14.05
N GLY A 26 10.22 12.65 -13.44
CA GLY A 26 10.74 13.31 -12.25
C GLY A 26 10.71 12.40 -11.00
N ALA A 27 11.28 12.87 -9.88
CA ALA A 27 11.20 12.17 -8.60
C ALA A 27 9.73 11.99 -8.18
N THR A 28 9.36 10.75 -7.81
CA THR A 28 8.01 10.47 -7.33
C THR A 28 7.82 11.01 -5.91
N ALA A 29 6.59 11.38 -5.55
CA ALA A 29 6.27 11.84 -4.19
C ALA A 29 6.69 10.81 -3.12
N LEU A 30 6.59 9.52 -3.41
CA LEU A 30 7.04 8.45 -2.52
C LEU A 30 8.57 8.40 -2.40
N GLY A 31 9.30 8.62 -3.51
CA GLY A 31 10.77 8.69 -3.51
C GLY A 31 11.30 9.88 -2.68
N VAL A 32 10.66 11.04 -2.80
CA VAL A 32 10.97 12.21 -1.95
C VAL A 32 10.66 11.92 -0.48
N GLY A 33 9.52 11.29 -0.19
CA GLY A 33 9.15 10.89 1.17
C GLY A 33 10.13 9.92 1.80
N ALA A 34 10.71 9.00 1.02
CA ALA A 34 11.70 8.06 1.50
C ALA A 34 13.04 8.72 1.88
N GLN A 35 13.38 9.85 1.26
CA GLN A 35 14.64 10.57 1.51
C GLN A 35 14.50 11.68 2.54
N GLU A 36 13.44 12.46 2.49
CA GLU A 36 13.26 13.71 3.24
C GLU A 36 12.06 13.68 4.21
N GLY A 37 11.29 12.59 4.20
CA GLY A 37 10.09 12.45 5.02
C GLY A 37 8.96 13.39 4.64
N ILE A 38 8.10 13.71 5.62
CA ILE A 38 6.93 14.56 5.41
C ILE A 38 7.29 15.99 5.02
N SER A 39 8.39 16.54 5.54
CA SER A 39 8.84 17.90 5.26
C SER A 39 9.21 18.10 3.79
N GLY A 40 9.99 17.19 3.23
CA GLY A 40 10.35 17.23 1.81
C GLY A 40 9.15 17.02 0.89
N MET A 41 8.23 16.14 1.27
CA MET A 41 7.00 15.93 0.51
C MET A 41 6.13 17.19 0.48
N GLN A 42 5.92 17.85 1.62
CA GLN A 42 5.10 19.07 1.70
C GLN A 42 5.73 20.28 1.01
N ALA A 43 7.07 20.31 0.91
CA ALA A 43 7.77 21.37 0.17
C ALA A 43 7.55 21.25 -1.35
N ASN A 44 7.46 20.04 -1.88
CA ASN A 44 7.37 19.77 -3.32
C ASN A 44 5.94 19.51 -3.82
N PHE A 45 5.09 18.94 -2.96
CA PHE A 45 3.74 18.48 -3.35
C PHE A 45 2.70 18.90 -2.31
N THR A 46 1.53 19.34 -2.77
CA THR A 46 0.36 19.49 -1.90
C THR A 46 -0.44 18.17 -1.86
N TRP A 47 -1.04 17.86 -0.73
CA TRP A 47 -1.86 16.64 -0.61
C TRP A 47 -3.01 16.59 -1.65
N SER A 48 -3.60 17.73 -1.98
CA SER A 48 -4.64 17.82 -3.01
C SER A 48 -4.13 17.46 -4.40
N GLN A 49 -2.90 17.83 -4.75
CA GLN A 49 -2.27 17.45 -6.02
C GLN A 49 -2.03 15.94 -6.09
N THR A 50 -1.56 15.32 -5.00
CA THR A 50 -1.37 13.86 -4.95
C THR A 50 -2.71 13.12 -5.02
N PHE A 51 -3.76 13.64 -4.39
CA PHE A 51 -5.09 13.04 -4.43
C PHE A 51 -5.74 13.13 -5.82
N LEU A 52 -5.59 14.26 -6.51
CA LEU A 52 -6.12 14.45 -7.86
C LEU A 52 -5.24 13.79 -8.95
N GLY A 53 -3.97 13.50 -8.63
CA GLY A 53 -3.04 12.89 -9.58
C GLY A 53 -2.24 13.87 -10.44
N GLN A 54 -2.08 15.11 -9.97
CA GLN A 54 -1.27 16.14 -10.63
C GLN A 54 0.20 16.05 -10.17
N ILE A 55 0.73 14.84 -10.13
CA ILE A 55 2.08 14.52 -9.70
C ILE A 55 2.76 13.59 -10.70
N PRO A 56 4.10 13.58 -10.79
CA PRO A 56 4.82 12.56 -11.54
C PRO A 56 4.57 11.18 -10.95
N GLY A 57 4.26 10.20 -11.80
CA GLY A 57 3.99 8.83 -11.36
C GLY A 57 3.71 7.90 -12.54
N SER A 58 3.44 6.63 -12.24
CA SER A 58 3.15 5.62 -13.25
C SER A 58 1.78 5.80 -13.88
N ILE A 59 1.65 5.40 -15.14
CA ILE A 59 0.40 5.48 -15.87
C ILE A 59 -0.70 4.68 -15.16
N GLY A 60 -1.81 5.35 -14.85
CA GLY A 60 -3.00 4.72 -14.25
C GLY A 60 -3.02 4.69 -12.72
N GLU A 61 -1.93 5.03 -12.02
CA GLU A 61 -1.89 4.99 -10.54
C GLU A 61 -1.79 6.37 -9.87
N THR A 62 -1.66 7.45 -10.64
CA THR A 62 -1.44 8.80 -10.09
C THR A 62 -2.69 9.38 -9.42
N SER A 63 -3.88 9.20 -9.98
CA SER A 63 -5.11 9.80 -9.46
C SER A 63 -5.83 8.88 -8.47
N THR A 64 -5.57 9.10 -7.18
CA THR A 64 -6.25 8.37 -6.10
C THR A 64 -7.78 8.54 -6.15
N LEU A 65 -8.27 9.73 -6.52
CA LEU A 65 -9.70 10.00 -6.64
C LEU A 65 -10.37 9.09 -7.68
N LEU A 66 -9.81 9.01 -8.89
CA LEU A 66 -10.38 8.18 -9.96
C LEU A 66 -10.30 6.68 -9.61
N ILE A 67 -9.22 6.26 -8.96
CA ILE A 67 -9.06 4.87 -8.49
C ILE A 67 -10.13 4.54 -7.45
N LEU A 68 -10.37 5.40 -6.47
CA LEU A 68 -11.39 5.16 -5.45
C LEU A 68 -12.81 5.19 -6.03
N LEU A 69 -13.10 6.05 -7.00
CA LEU A 69 -14.40 6.05 -7.69
C LEU A 69 -14.62 4.75 -8.47
N SER A 70 -13.61 4.29 -9.21
CA SER A 70 -13.68 2.99 -9.91
C SER A 70 -13.80 1.83 -8.93
N GLY A 71 -13.11 1.89 -7.77
CA GLY A 71 -13.24 0.93 -6.68
C GLY A 71 -14.65 0.88 -6.09
N ALA A 72 -15.25 2.03 -5.84
CA ALA A 72 -16.63 2.12 -5.38
C ALA A 72 -17.61 1.48 -6.37
N TYR A 73 -17.40 1.73 -7.67
CA TYR A 73 -18.20 1.07 -8.72
C TYR A 73 -18.02 -0.45 -8.73
N MET A 74 -16.77 -0.95 -8.61
CA MET A 74 -16.50 -2.39 -8.57
C MET A 74 -17.11 -3.08 -7.34
N VAL A 75 -17.12 -2.40 -6.19
CA VAL A 75 -17.81 -2.89 -4.97
C VAL A 75 -19.32 -2.91 -5.18
N TYR A 76 -19.89 -1.86 -5.76
CA TYR A 76 -21.33 -1.80 -6.09
C TYR A 76 -21.73 -2.91 -7.06
N ALA A 77 -20.93 -3.15 -8.10
CA ALA A 77 -21.12 -4.23 -9.07
C ALA A 77 -20.83 -5.64 -8.49
N LYS A 78 -20.42 -5.74 -7.20
CA LYS A 78 -20.07 -7.00 -6.51
C LYS A 78 -18.89 -7.76 -7.16
N ILE A 79 -18.06 -7.08 -7.91
CA ILE A 79 -16.84 -7.63 -8.52
C ILE A 79 -15.73 -7.66 -7.45
N ALA A 80 -15.51 -6.55 -6.75
CA ALA A 80 -14.50 -6.43 -5.71
C ALA A 80 -15.07 -6.69 -4.30
N SER A 81 -14.25 -7.31 -3.46
CA SER A 81 -14.62 -7.57 -2.06
C SER A 81 -14.38 -6.34 -1.18
N TRP A 82 -15.42 -5.66 -0.73
CA TRP A 82 -15.35 -4.54 0.20
C TRP A 82 -14.63 -4.88 1.51
N ARG A 83 -14.70 -6.17 1.95
CA ARG A 83 -14.04 -6.64 3.17
C ARG A 83 -12.52 -6.52 3.08
N ILE A 84 -11.96 -6.91 1.93
CA ILE A 84 -10.51 -6.81 1.69
C ILE A 84 -10.10 -5.34 1.69
N ILE A 85 -10.83 -4.47 0.98
CA ILE A 85 -10.52 -3.03 0.91
C ILE A 85 -10.50 -2.40 2.30
N ILE A 86 -11.55 -2.60 3.09
CA ILE A 86 -11.63 -2.02 4.45
C ILE A 86 -10.57 -2.61 5.36
N ALA A 87 -10.35 -3.92 5.34
CA ALA A 87 -9.34 -4.57 6.16
C ALA A 87 -7.92 -4.06 5.85
N THR A 88 -7.60 -3.88 4.58
CA THR A 88 -6.31 -3.33 4.15
C THR A 88 -6.13 -1.88 4.60
N LEU A 89 -7.17 -1.05 4.49
CA LEU A 89 -7.14 0.32 5.00
C LEU A 89 -6.93 0.36 6.52
N ILE A 90 -7.64 -0.48 7.28
CA ILE A 90 -7.48 -0.57 8.73
C ILE A 90 -6.05 -0.99 9.09
N GLY A 91 -5.51 -2.02 8.44
CA GLY A 91 -4.13 -2.48 8.65
C GLY A 91 -3.11 -1.39 8.36
N MET A 92 -3.26 -0.66 7.27
CA MET A 92 -2.41 0.47 6.90
C MET A 92 -2.47 1.60 7.92
N ILE A 93 -3.68 2.03 8.33
CA ILE A 93 -3.88 3.11 9.30
C ILE A 93 -3.26 2.74 10.65
N LEU A 94 -3.54 1.54 11.15
CA LEU A 94 -3.02 1.09 12.44
C LEU A 94 -1.50 1.00 12.43
N MET A 95 -0.92 0.40 11.40
CA MET A 95 0.53 0.22 11.32
C MET A 95 1.26 1.54 11.10
N SER A 96 0.75 2.42 10.22
CA SER A 96 1.31 3.75 10.04
C SER A 96 1.25 4.58 11.33
N SER A 97 0.09 4.59 12.02
CA SER A 97 -0.07 5.30 13.30
C SER A 97 0.86 4.74 14.38
N PHE A 98 1.02 3.43 14.44
CA PHE A 98 1.94 2.77 15.38
C PHE A 98 3.39 3.18 15.14
N LEU A 99 3.85 3.19 13.88
CA LEU A 99 5.21 3.61 13.55
C LEU A 99 5.43 5.11 13.80
N ASN A 100 4.44 5.95 13.52
CA ASN A 100 4.48 7.37 13.86
C ASN A 100 4.62 7.62 15.38
N LEU A 101 4.00 6.78 16.23
CA LEU A 101 4.14 6.88 17.69
C LEU A 101 5.53 6.47 18.18
N ILE A 102 6.15 5.47 17.55
CA ILE A 102 7.50 5.04 17.88
C ILE A 102 8.50 6.11 17.47
N GLY A 103 8.31 6.70 16.29
CA GLY A 103 9.24 7.66 15.71
C GLY A 103 10.61 7.05 15.38
N SER A 104 11.41 7.73 14.59
CA SER A 104 12.81 7.37 14.34
C SER A 104 13.58 8.61 13.93
N GLU A 105 14.74 8.83 14.52
CA GLU A 105 15.64 9.93 14.15
C GLU A 105 16.39 9.66 12.83
N THR A 106 16.55 8.39 12.49
CA THR A 106 17.36 7.96 11.35
C THR A 106 16.54 7.70 10.07
N ASN A 107 15.24 7.42 10.21
CA ASN A 107 14.39 7.07 9.08
C ASN A 107 13.23 8.06 8.91
N PRO A 108 13.30 8.95 7.93
CA PRO A 108 12.29 9.98 7.71
C PRO A 108 10.90 9.43 7.35
N MET A 109 10.80 8.19 6.85
CA MET A 109 9.51 7.54 6.52
C MET A 109 8.59 7.35 7.74
N PHE A 110 9.14 7.32 8.96
CA PHE A 110 8.35 7.24 10.20
C PHE A 110 7.50 8.49 10.46
N THR A 111 7.82 9.62 9.83
CA THR A 111 7.07 10.87 10.02
C THR A 111 5.85 11.00 9.12
N ILE A 112 5.69 10.11 8.13
CA ILE A 112 4.63 10.20 7.12
C ILE A 112 3.32 9.69 7.71
N PRO A 113 2.27 10.52 7.80
CA PRO A 113 0.97 10.09 8.31
C PRO A 113 0.20 9.24 7.31
N TRP A 114 -0.75 8.44 7.82
CA TRP A 114 -1.49 7.44 7.04
C TRP A 114 -2.21 8.00 5.80
N TRP A 115 -2.71 9.23 5.84
CA TRP A 115 -3.43 9.82 4.68
C TRP A 115 -2.51 10.13 3.49
N TRP A 116 -1.21 10.33 3.73
CA TRP A 116 -0.23 10.40 2.66
C TRP A 116 0.05 9.02 2.08
N HIS A 117 0.18 8.00 2.91
CA HIS A 117 0.39 6.64 2.43
C HIS A 117 -0.73 6.14 1.49
N LEU A 118 -1.95 6.66 1.64
CA LEU A 118 -3.07 6.36 0.75
C LEU A 118 -2.89 6.94 -0.66
N THR A 119 -2.32 8.15 -0.76
CA THR A 119 -2.25 8.91 -2.00
C THR A 119 -0.93 8.77 -2.75
N ILE A 120 0.12 8.30 -2.09
CA ILE A 120 1.46 8.15 -2.69
C ILE A 120 1.74 6.71 -3.11
N GLY A 121 2.43 6.59 -4.24
CA GLY A 121 2.78 5.30 -4.83
C GLY A 121 1.57 4.49 -5.27
N SER A 122 1.79 3.22 -5.48
CA SER A 122 0.80 2.27 -6.01
C SER A 122 -0.24 1.78 -4.98
N PHE A 123 -0.30 2.35 -3.75
CA PHE A 123 -1.17 1.82 -2.70
C PHE A 123 -2.65 1.78 -3.09
N ALA A 124 -3.20 2.90 -3.56
CA ALA A 124 -4.63 2.97 -3.94
C ALA A 124 -4.95 2.02 -5.10
N PHE A 125 -4.07 1.95 -6.10
CA PHE A 125 -4.23 1.04 -7.23
C PHE A 125 -4.17 -0.43 -6.79
N GLY A 126 -3.17 -0.80 -6.03
CA GLY A 126 -3.02 -2.15 -5.49
C GLY A 126 -4.17 -2.56 -4.57
N LEU A 127 -4.67 -1.61 -3.75
CA LEU A 127 -5.81 -1.81 -2.87
C LEU A 127 -7.08 -2.19 -3.65
N VAL A 128 -7.38 -1.46 -4.73
CA VAL A 128 -8.64 -1.59 -5.47
C VAL A 128 -8.58 -2.72 -6.51
N PHE A 129 -7.51 -2.80 -7.30
CA PHE A 129 -7.47 -3.68 -8.46
C PHE A 129 -6.70 -4.97 -8.23
N MET A 130 -5.68 -4.96 -7.37
CA MET A 130 -4.81 -6.13 -7.19
C MET A 130 -5.17 -6.95 -5.96
N ALA A 131 -5.38 -6.31 -4.79
CA ALA A 131 -5.71 -7.04 -3.56
C ALA A 131 -7.11 -7.67 -3.59
N THR A 132 -8.00 -7.16 -4.41
CA THR A 132 -9.39 -7.66 -4.53
C THR A 132 -9.57 -8.71 -5.61
N GLU A 133 -8.49 -9.12 -6.30
CA GLU A 133 -8.57 -10.15 -7.33
C GLU A 133 -9.14 -11.46 -6.76
N PRO A 134 -10.23 -11.99 -7.33
CA PRO A 134 -10.96 -13.10 -6.70
C PRO A 134 -10.25 -14.46 -6.79
N VAL A 135 -9.28 -14.61 -7.69
CA VAL A 135 -8.58 -15.89 -7.91
C VAL A 135 -7.52 -16.16 -6.87
N SER A 136 -6.72 -15.14 -6.53
CA SER A 136 -5.57 -15.27 -5.61
C SER A 136 -5.90 -14.88 -4.16
N ALA A 137 -6.95 -14.09 -3.94
CA ALA A 137 -7.37 -13.65 -2.62
C ALA A 137 -8.05 -14.76 -1.80
N ALA A 138 -8.10 -14.60 -0.47
CA ALA A 138 -8.83 -15.52 0.40
C ALA A 138 -10.33 -15.58 0.06
N ASN A 139 -10.90 -16.78 0.08
CA ASN A 139 -12.28 -17.03 -0.30
C ASN A 139 -13.27 -16.93 0.88
N THR A 140 -12.82 -17.29 2.09
CA THR A 140 -13.69 -17.26 3.28
C THR A 140 -13.92 -15.82 3.77
N ASN A 141 -15.07 -15.56 4.36
CA ASN A 141 -15.41 -14.22 4.86
C ASN A 141 -14.43 -13.71 5.93
N ILE A 142 -14.02 -14.59 6.85
CA ILE A 142 -13.03 -14.27 7.88
C ILE A 142 -11.64 -14.17 7.25
N GLY A 143 -11.32 -15.09 6.34
CA GLY A 143 -10.05 -15.07 5.61
C GLY A 143 -9.81 -13.75 4.86
N ARG A 144 -10.84 -13.17 4.24
CA ARG A 144 -10.75 -11.86 3.56
C ARG A 144 -10.37 -10.72 4.50
N TRP A 145 -10.85 -10.75 5.74
CA TRP A 145 -10.45 -9.76 6.75
C TRP A 145 -9.00 -9.92 7.17
N VAL A 146 -8.58 -11.16 7.47
CA VAL A 146 -7.19 -11.46 7.86
C VAL A 146 -6.23 -11.16 6.72
N TYR A 147 -6.57 -11.60 5.52
CA TYR A 147 -5.79 -11.36 4.30
C TYR A 147 -5.60 -9.86 4.02
N GLY A 148 -6.70 -9.10 3.97
CA GLY A 148 -6.62 -7.66 3.73
C GLY A 148 -5.83 -6.92 4.81
N PHE A 149 -6.08 -7.24 6.09
CA PHE A 149 -5.35 -6.66 7.21
C PHE A 149 -3.84 -6.93 7.11
N SER A 150 -3.46 -8.15 6.77
CA SER A 150 -2.05 -8.51 6.57
C SER A 150 -1.39 -7.70 5.47
N ILE A 151 -2.07 -7.46 4.34
CA ILE A 151 -1.55 -6.60 3.26
C ILE A 151 -1.32 -5.18 3.77
N GLY A 152 -2.31 -4.59 4.47
CA GLY A 152 -2.19 -3.24 5.01
C GLY A 152 -1.01 -3.04 5.96
N VAL A 153 -0.78 -4.01 6.84
CA VAL A 153 0.37 -4.02 7.76
C VAL A 153 1.68 -4.18 6.98
N LEU A 154 1.75 -5.18 6.10
CA LEU A 154 2.97 -5.50 5.37
C LEU A 154 3.43 -4.37 4.44
N VAL A 155 2.50 -3.69 3.76
CA VAL A 155 2.88 -2.59 2.87
C VAL A 155 3.58 -1.46 3.62
N ILE A 156 3.10 -1.10 4.80
CA ILE A 156 3.73 -0.06 5.63
C ILE A 156 5.06 -0.54 6.19
N LEU A 157 5.15 -1.79 6.65
CA LEU A 157 6.41 -2.37 7.10
C LEU A 157 7.47 -2.33 5.99
N ILE A 158 7.13 -2.78 4.78
CA ILE A 158 8.07 -2.80 3.65
C ILE A 158 8.50 -1.37 3.30
N ARG A 159 7.55 -0.43 3.20
CA ARG A 159 7.84 0.98 2.89
C ARG A 159 8.79 1.63 3.88
N VAL A 160 8.56 1.38 5.16
CA VAL A 160 9.30 2.07 6.23
C VAL A 160 10.62 1.37 6.55
N ILE A 161 10.65 0.04 6.58
CA ILE A 161 11.87 -0.70 6.95
C ILE A 161 12.86 -0.78 5.78
N ASN A 162 12.37 -0.81 4.54
CA ASN A 162 13.23 -0.92 3.36
C ASN A 162 13.19 0.34 2.49
N PRO A 163 13.97 1.38 2.81
CA PRO A 163 14.01 2.62 2.04
C PRO A 163 14.54 2.45 0.61
N ALA A 164 15.20 1.34 0.31
CA ALA A 164 15.66 1.02 -1.04
C ALA A 164 14.51 0.59 -1.98
N PHE A 165 13.36 0.18 -1.41
CA PHE A 165 12.19 -0.24 -2.18
C PHE A 165 10.89 0.28 -1.53
N PRO A 166 10.64 1.60 -1.62
CA PRO A 166 9.54 2.24 -0.88
C PRO A 166 8.14 1.89 -1.39
N GLU A 167 7.98 1.32 -2.58
CA GLU A 167 6.65 0.97 -3.13
C GLU A 167 5.93 -0.10 -2.30
N GLY A 168 6.54 -1.23 -2.04
CA GLY A 168 6.08 -2.27 -1.12
C GLY A 168 4.74 -2.95 -1.41
N MET A 169 3.82 -2.33 -2.14
CA MET A 169 2.44 -2.82 -2.29
C MET A 169 2.37 -4.15 -3.04
N MET A 170 3.09 -4.27 -4.14
CA MET A 170 3.16 -5.51 -4.92
C MET A 170 3.71 -6.68 -4.09
N LEU A 171 4.81 -6.44 -3.36
CA LEU A 171 5.42 -7.47 -2.51
C LEU A 171 4.49 -7.91 -1.39
N ALA A 172 3.78 -6.97 -0.76
CA ALA A 172 2.80 -7.27 0.28
C ALA A 172 1.66 -8.15 -0.26
N ILE A 173 1.14 -7.84 -1.44
CA ILE A 173 0.08 -8.63 -2.08
C ILE A 173 0.58 -10.03 -2.45
N LEU A 174 1.76 -10.15 -3.08
CA LEU A 174 2.34 -11.44 -3.44
C LEU A 174 2.56 -12.33 -2.22
N PHE A 175 3.07 -11.77 -1.13
CA PHE A 175 3.26 -12.50 0.11
C PHE A 175 1.91 -12.93 0.73
N ALA A 176 0.92 -12.06 0.73
CA ALA A 176 -0.41 -12.38 1.24
C ALA A 176 -1.11 -13.44 0.38
N ASN A 177 -0.94 -13.41 -0.94
CA ASN A 177 -1.47 -14.43 -1.86
C ASN A 177 -0.87 -15.82 -1.56
N LEU A 178 0.41 -15.88 -1.22
CA LEU A 178 1.04 -17.13 -0.79
C LEU A 178 0.41 -17.69 0.49
N LEU A 179 -0.01 -16.80 1.41
CA LEU A 179 -0.63 -17.18 2.68
C LEU A 179 -2.15 -17.41 2.57
N ALA A 180 -2.82 -16.92 1.53
CA ALA A 180 -4.28 -17.00 1.38
C ALA A 180 -4.84 -18.43 1.51
N PRO A 181 -4.26 -19.48 0.88
CA PRO A 181 -4.72 -20.86 1.08
C PRO A 181 -4.58 -21.36 2.52
N ALA A 182 -3.50 -20.98 3.20
CA ALA A 182 -3.27 -21.36 4.60
C ALA A 182 -4.29 -20.68 5.53
N ILE A 183 -4.59 -19.40 5.29
CA ILE A 183 -5.63 -18.65 6.03
C ILE A 183 -6.98 -19.33 5.85
N ASP A 184 -7.37 -19.65 4.62
CA ASP A 184 -8.65 -20.32 4.33
C ASP A 184 -8.73 -21.71 4.92
N TYR A 185 -7.62 -22.47 4.92
CA TYR A 185 -7.55 -23.77 5.57
C TYR A 185 -7.79 -23.67 7.09
N CYS A 186 -7.15 -22.74 7.76
CA CYS A 186 -7.35 -22.52 9.20
C CYS A 186 -8.81 -22.15 9.53
N VAL A 187 -9.42 -21.27 8.73
CA VAL A 187 -10.82 -20.85 8.93
C VAL A 187 -11.79 -22.00 8.68
N THR A 188 -11.58 -22.77 7.62
CA THR A 188 -12.46 -23.92 7.31
C THR A 188 -12.31 -25.05 8.33
N SER A 189 -11.10 -25.36 8.76
CA SER A 189 -10.84 -26.35 9.80
C SER A 189 -11.53 -25.98 11.11
N TYR A 190 -11.39 -24.74 11.56
CA TYR A 190 -12.09 -24.23 12.75
C TYR A 190 -13.61 -24.34 12.64
N ASN A 191 -14.17 -23.97 11.50
CA ASN A 191 -15.62 -24.05 11.27
C ASN A 191 -16.11 -25.51 11.25
N THR A 192 -15.32 -26.42 10.70
CA THR A 192 -15.64 -27.86 10.68
C THR A 192 -15.64 -28.43 12.08
N SER A 193 -14.63 -28.15 12.90
CA SER A 193 -14.56 -28.60 14.30
C SER A 193 -15.78 -28.14 15.10
N ARG A 194 -16.16 -26.86 14.97
CA ARG A 194 -17.38 -26.35 15.63
C ARG A 194 -18.68 -27.02 15.18
N ARG A 195 -18.77 -27.44 13.92
CA ARG A 195 -19.94 -28.19 13.44
C ARG A 195 -19.98 -29.62 14.00
N MET A 196 -18.82 -30.27 14.07
CA MET A 196 -18.71 -31.64 14.64
C MET A 196 -19.08 -31.66 16.13
N GLU A 197 -18.64 -30.65 16.90
CA GLU A 197 -19.03 -30.54 18.31
C GLU A 197 -20.55 -30.45 18.49
N ARG A 198 -21.24 -29.63 17.64
CA ARG A 198 -22.72 -29.50 17.70
C ARG A 198 -23.48 -30.74 17.25
N TYR A 199 -22.85 -31.61 16.45
CA TYR A 199 -23.46 -32.86 16.02
C TYR A 199 -23.33 -33.94 17.07
N ASN A 200 -22.29 -33.89 17.89
CA ASN A 200 -22.00 -34.88 18.95
C ASN A 200 -22.65 -34.49 20.30
N SER A 201 -23.20 -33.29 20.43
CA SER A 201 -23.96 -32.81 21.59
C SER A 201 -25.46 -33.05 21.38
#